data_f7e277330c2ff4ec0a0ecf325338c2ec
#
_entry.id   f7e277330c2ff4ec0a0ecf325338c2ec
#
_cell.length_a   1.000
_cell.length_b   1.000
_cell.length_c   1.000
_cell.angle_alpha   90.00
_cell.angle_beta   90.00
_cell.angle_gamma   90.00
#
_symmetry.space_group_name_H-M   'P 1'
#
loop_
_entity.id
_entity.type
_entity.pdbx_description
1 polymer ?
#
loop_
_entity_poly.entity_id
_entity_poly.type
_entity_poly.pdbx_seq_one_letter_code
_entity_poly.pdbx_strand_id
1 'polypeptide(L)'
;SIVDLKVVKDLHERFWVKDLGQFVSFVEWWGYDLQGAIYQLLEQAKYGGEKVPFYIAAADKKKYTDIDVIALRQGDMDRALIGVESNVNRIKDLKAGKVEPVRCEKCDYCKFTKKLTAPISTDMLIEV
;
A
#
# COMPACT_ATOMS: atom_id res chain seq x y z
N SER A 1 4.61 -3.57 -22.45
CA SER A 1 4.46 -2.64 -21.30
C SER A 1 3.02 -2.63 -20.81
N ILE A 2 2.87 -2.32 -19.55
CA ILE A 2 1.57 -2.07 -18.91
C ILE A 2 1.48 -0.58 -18.62
N VAL A 3 0.34 0.05 -18.94
CA VAL A 3 0.08 1.45 -18.65
C VAL A 3 -1.21 1.54 -17.85
N ASP A 4 -1.16 2.18 -16.69
CA ASP A 4 -2.31 2.39 -15.81
C ASP A 4 -2.60 3.89 -15.68
N LEU A 5 -3.88 4.29 -15.81
CA LEU A 5 -4.29 5.68 -15.73
C LEU A 5 -4.68 6.06 -14.29
N LYS A 6 -4.07 7.12 -13.76
CA LYS A 6 -4.39 7.65 -12.44
C LYS A 6 -4.76 9.12 -12.50
N VAL A 7 -5.81 9.48 -11.78
CA VAL A 7 -6.17 10.88 -11.55
C VAL A 7 -6.07 11.15 -10.05
N VAL A 8 -5.11 12.00 -9.67
CA VAL A 8 -4.77 12.29 -8.27
C VAL A 8 -5.05 13.75 -7.90
N LYS A 9 -4.98 14.09 -6.64
CA LYS A 9 -5.17 15.47 -6.18
C LYS A 9 -4.02 16.37 -6.62
N ASP A 10 -2.80 15.88 -6.45
CA ASP A 10 -1.54 16.57 -6.75
C ASP A 10 -0.45 15.53 -7.06
N LEU A 11 0.22 15.65 -8.23
CA LEU A 11 1.30 14.73 -8.63
C LEU A 11 2.53 14.83 -7.73
N HIS A 12 2.76 15.98 -7.11
CA HIS A 12 3.91 16.25 -6.26
C HIS A 12 3.61 16.22 -4.76
N GLU A 13 2.40 15.78 -4.36
CA GLU A 13 2.07 15.61 -2.95
C GLU A 13 3.00 14.58 -2.30
N ARG A 14 3.55 14.95 -1.13
CA ARG A 14 4.44 14.09 -0.35
C ARG A 14 3.75 13.66 0.91
N PHE A 15 3.83 12.39 1.23
CA PHE A 15 3.19 11.77 2.39
C PHE A 15 4.27 11.35 3.40
N TRP A 16 4.14 11.81 4.64
CA TRP A 16 5.05 11.42 5.70
C TRP A 16 4.70 10.03 6.23
N VAL A 17 5.65 9.10 6.20
CA VAL A 17 5.50 7.77 6.79
C VAL A 17 6.28 7.70 8.09
N LYS A 18 5.57 7.73 9.22
CA LYS A 18 6.17 7.78 10.56
C LYS A 18 7.10 6.59 10.81
N ASP A 19 6.69 5.38 10.45
CA ASP A 19 7.45 4.15 10.68
C ASP A 19 8.75 4.09 9.87
N LEU A 20 8.80 4.77 8.74
CA LEU A 20 9.99 4.87 7.89
C LEU A 20 10.82 6.13 8.17
N GLY A 21 10.27 7.11 8.88
CA GLY A 21 10.91 8.40 9.12
C GLY A 21 11.22 9.18 7.85
N GLN A 22 10.42 9.02 6.78
CA GLN A 22 10.65 9.67 5.50
C GLN A 22 9.36 10.04 4.78
N PHE A 23 9.48 10.93 3.79
CA PHE A 23 8.42 11.22 2.85
C PHE A 23 8.42 10.21 1.70
N VAL A 24 7.22 9.82 1.27
CA VAL A 24 7.00 8.98 0.10
C VAL A 24 6.12 9.70 -0.93
N SER A 25 6.16 9.23 -2.17
CA SER A 25 5.31 9.72 -3.26
C SER A 25 3.89 9.17 -3.15
N PHE A 26 2.97 9.70 -3.95
CA PHE A 26 1.63 9.15 -4.05
C PHE A 26 1.62 7.71 -4.58
N VAL A 27 2.62 7.31 -5.35
CA VAL A 27 2.76 5.94 -5.88
C VAL A 27 2.91 4.94 -4.73
N GLU A 28 3.86 5.20 -3.84
CA GLU A 28 4.14 4.35 -2.67
C GLU A 28 3.02 4.47 -1.63
N TRP A 29 2.52 5.69 -1.38
CA TRP A 29 1.45 5.93 -0.40
C TRP A 29 0.18 5.14 -0.70
N TRP A 30 -0.21 5.08 -1.97
CA TRP A 30 -1.41 4.36 -2.42
C TRP A 30 -1.13 2.92 -2.86
N GLY A 31 0.12 2.43 -2.75
CA GLY A 31 0.51 1.07 -3.09
C GLY A 31 0.42 0.76 -4.59
N TYR A 32 0.67 1.74 -5.46
CA TYR A 32 0.66 1.52 -6.90
C TYR A 32 1.89 0.75 -7.39
N ASP A 33 2.97 0.74 -6.63
CA ASP A 33 4.11 -0.16 -6.78
C ASP A 33 3.70 -1.63 -6.62
N LEU A 34 2.90 -1.94 -5.59
CA LEU A 34 2.33 -3.27 -5.42
C LEU A 34 1.35 -3.64 -6.54
N GLN A 35 0.49 -2.70 -6.96
CA GLN A 35 -0.41 -2.91 -8.10
C GLN A 35 0.38 -3.24 -9.36
N GLY A 36 1.46 -2.50 -9.64
CA GLY A 36 2.34 -2.74 -10.76
C GLY A 36 2.99 -4.12 -10.73
N ALA A 37 3.49 -4.54 -9.57
CA ALA A 37 4.08 -5.86 -9.37
C ALA A 37 3.07 -6.99 -9.64
N ILE A 38 1.86 -6.87 -9.12
CA ILE A 38 0.80 -7.87 -9.35
C ILE A 38 0.41 -7.93 -10.83
N TYR A 39 0.29 -6.80 -11.51
CA TYR A 39 -0.07 -6.76 -12.93
C TYR A 39 1.04 -7.38 -13.80
N GLN A 40 2.32 -7.15 -13.46
CA GLN A 40 3.44 -7.83 -14.13
C GLN A 40 3.37 -9.35 -13.98
N LEU A 41 3.06 -9.85 -12.76
CA LEU A 41 2.91 -11.29 -12.52
C LEU A 41 1.75 -11.90 -13.32
N LEU A 42 0.63 -11.21 -13.38
CA LEU A 42 -0.54 -11.67 -14.15
C LEU A 42 -0.26 -11.70 -15.65
N GLU A 43 0.40 -10.67 -16.15
CA GLU A 43 0.81 -10.58 -17.56
C GLU A 43 1.80 -11.69 -17.91
N GLN A 44 2.83 -11.87 -17.08
CA GLN A 44 3.82 -12.93 -17.25
C GLN A 44 3.19 -14.34 -17.19
N ALA A 45 2.25 -14.56 -16.27
CA ALA A 45 1.53 -15.84 -16.15
C ALA A 45 0.67 -16.14 -17.39
N LYS A 46 0.12 -15.10 -18.03
CA LYS A 46 -0.74 -15.25 -19.20
C LYS A 46 0.03 -15.41 -20.51
N TYR A 47 1.08 -14.65 -20.70
CA TYR A 47 1.78 -14.58 -21.98
C TYR A 47 3.19 -15.19 -21.97
N GLY A 48 3.72 -15.50 -20.79
CA GLY A 48 5.11 -15.93 -20.62
C GLY A 48 6.12 -14.79 -20.81
N GLY A 49 7.41 -15.12 -20.73
CA GLY A 49 8.50 -14.18 -20.98
C GLY A 49 8.96 -13.42 -19.74
N GLU A 50 9.67 -12.32 -19.96
CA GLU A 50 10.20 -11.47 -18.90
C GLU A 50 9.14 -10.46 -18.42
N LYS A 51 9.38 -9.90 -17.22
CA LYS A 51 8.56 -8.82 -16.67
C LYS A 51 8.57 -7.61 -17.59
N VAL A 52 7.42 -7.15 -18.01
CA VAL A 52 7.28 -5.95 -18.85
C VAL A 52 7.30 -4.67 -18.02
N PRO A 53 7.81 -3.55 -18.54
CA PRO A 53 7.77 -2.26 -17.84
C PRO A 53 6.35 -1.85 -17.47
N PHE A 54 6.21 -1.23 -16.30
CA PHE A 54 4.95 -0.67 -15.81
C PHE A 54 5.03 0.85 -15.72
N TYR A 55 4.05 1.53 -16.29
CA TYR A 55 3.93 2.98 -16.30
C TYR A 55 2.61 3.43 -15.69
N ILE A 56 2.64 4.56 -15.00
CA ILE A 56 1.44 5.29 -14.59
C ILE A 56 1.33 6.53 -15.46
N ALA A 57 0.27 6.63 -16.27
CA ALA A 57 -0.13 7.87 -16.91
C ALA A 57 -0.99 8.65 -15.89
N ALA A 58 -0.46 9.72 -15.36
CA ALA A 58 -1.07 10.44 -14.25
C ALA A 58 -1.47 11.86 -14.63
N ALA A 59 -2.60 12.31 -14.08
CA ALA A 59 -3.05 13.70 -14.15
C ALA A 59 -3.49 14.18 -12.76
N ASP A 60 -3.28 15.46 -12.44
CA ASP A 60 -3.80 16.02 -11.21
C ASP A 60 -5.12 16.79 -11.42
N LYS A 61 -5.82 17.09 -10.30
CA LYS A 61 -7.12 17.79 -10.30
C LYS A 61 -6.99 19.28 -10.04
N LYS A 62 -5.83 19.88 -10.33
CA LYS A 62 -5.60 21.31 -10.14
C LYS A 62 -6.27 22.13 -11.26
N LYS A 63 -6.44 23.44 -11.02
CA LYS A 63 -6.98 24.37 -12.02
C LYS A 63 -6.21 24.32 -13.34
N TYR A 64 -4.89 24.22 -13.25
CA TYR A 64 -4.00 23.94 -14.37
C TYR A 64 -3.47 22.53 -14.15
N THR A 65 -4.13 21.58 -14.82
CA THR A 65 -3.83 20.16 -14.69
C THR A 65 -2.42 19.85 -15.13
N ASP A 66 -1.64 19.28 -14.23
CA ASP A 66 -0.34 18.69 -14.53
C ASP A 66 -0.53 17.23 -14.96
N ILE A 67 0.26 16.79 -15.94
CA ILE A 67 0.21 15.43 -16.49
C ILE A 67 1.63 14.88 -16.61
N ASP A 68 1.81 13.61 -16.31
CA ASP A 68 3.09 12.94 -16.47
C ASP A 68 2.93 11.44 -16.74
N VAL A 69 3.99 10.82 -17.25
CA VAL A 69 4.10 9.37 -17.42
C VAL A 69 5.24 8.87 -16.54
N ILE A 70 4.89 8.17 -15.48
CA ILE A 70 5.81 7.74 -14.44
C ILE A 70 6.19 6.28 -14.68
N ALA A 71 7.47 6.03 -14.90
CA ALA A 71 8.00 4.66 -14.96
C ALA A 71 8.24 4.15 -13.54
N LEU A 72 7.62 3.04 -13.17
CA LEU A 72 7.87 2.41 -11.88
C LEU A 72 9.19 1.63 -11.92
N ARG A 73 10.01 1.84 -10.89
CA ARG A 73 11.28 1.10 -10.77
C ARG A 73 11.00 -0.35 -10.37
N GLN A 74 11.62 -1.30 -11.07
CA GLN A 74 11.42 -2.72 -10.79
C GLN A 74 11.73 -3.09 -9.34
N GLY A 75 12.80 -2.53 -8.75
CA GLY A 75 13.16 -2.82 -7.37
C GLY A 75 12.11 -2.36 -6.33
N ASP A 76 11.34 -1.30 -6.61
CA ASP A 76 10.25 -0.86 -5.72
C ASP A 76 9.07 -1.84 -5.79
N MET A 77 8.71 -2.25 -6.99
CA MET A 77 7.66 -3.25 -7.24
C MET A 77 8.03 -4.61 -6.61
N ASP A 78 9.27 -5.05 -6.75
CA ASP A 78 9.73 -6.32 -6.16
C ASP A 78 9.71 -6.28 -4.63
N ARG A 79 10.12 -5.16 -4.00
CA ARG A 79 10.02 -4.98 -2.55
C ARG A 79 8.57 -4.99 -2.05
N ALA A 80 7.67 -4.33 -2.76
CA ALA A 80 6.25 -4.32 -2.39
C ALA A 80 5.65 -5.73 -2.43
N LEU A 81 6.05 -6.55 -3.40
CA LEU A 81 5.59 -7.93 -3.54
C LEU A 81 6.06 -8.83 -2.39
N ILE A 82 7.31 -8.68 -1.90
CA ILE A 82 7.83 -9.42 -0.74
C ILE A 82 6.92 -9.25 0.47
N GLY A 83 6.41 -8.05 0.71
CA GLY A 83 5.47 -7.78 1.80
C GLY A 83 4.16 -8.58 1.69
N VAL A 84 3.66 -8.78 0.48
CA VAL A 84 2.46 -9.63 0.24
C VAL A 84 2.78 -11.09 0.46
N GLU A 85 3.86 -11.60 -0.12
CA GLU A 85 4.26 -13.00 -0.02
C GLU A 85 4.45 -13.41 1.45
N SER A 86 5.10 -12.57 2.25
CA SER A 86 5.32 -12.83 3.68
C SER A 86 4.02 -12.87 4.50
N ASN A 87 2.97 -12.18 4.07
CA ASN A 87 1.70 -12.09 4.80
C ASN A 87 0.60 -13.02 4.30
N VAL A 88 0.72 -13.59 3.10
CA VAL A 88 -0.34 -14.42 2.48
C VAL A 88 -0.75 -15.59 3.39
N ASN A 89 0.21 -16.31 3.97
CA ASN A 89 -0.08 -17.47 4.82
C ASN A 89 -0.81 -17.05 6.09
N ARG A 90 -0.40 -15.95 6.72
CA ARG A 90 -1.07 -15.38 7.89
C ARG A 90 -2.51 -14.97 7.56
N ILE A 91 -2.75 -14.35 6.39
CA ILE A 91 -4.10 -13.98 5.95
C ILE A 91 -4.97 -15.23 5.73
N LYS A 92 -4.41 -16.31 5.14
CA LYS A 92 -5.11 -17.58 5.00
C LYS A 92 -5.50 -18.19 6.35
N ASP A 93 -4.59 -18.17 7.31
CA ASP A 93 -4.82 -18.71 8.66
C ASP A 93 -5.84 -17.87 9.45
N LEU A 94 -5.82 -16.55 9.32
CA LEU A 94 -6.85 -15.66 9.87
C LEU A 94 -8.23 -15.97 9.28
N LYS A 95 -8.33 -16.13 7.95
CA LYS A 95 -9.60 -16.47 7.27
C LYS A 95 -10.10 -17.86 7.65
N ALA A 96 -9.20 -18.79 7.92
CA ALA A 96 -9.54 -20.13 8.37
C ALA A 96 -9.85 -20.22 9.88
N GLY A 97 -9.75 -19.12 10.63
CA GLY A 97 -9.96 -19.09 12.08
C GLY A 97 -8.87 -19.81 12.89
N LYS A 98 -7.70 -20.07 12.30
CA LYS A 98 -6.59 -20.75 12.97
C LYS A 98 -5.77 -19.82 13.88
N VAL A 99 -5.79 -18.53 13.60
CA VAL A 99 -5.11 -17.50 14.38
C VAL A 99 -6.06 -16.33 14.63
N GLU A 100 -5.91 -15.70 15.78
CA GLU A 100 -6.71 -14.53 16.11
C GLU A 100 -6.14 -13.26 15.45
N PRO A 101 -7.01 -12.35 14.98
CA PRO A 101 -6.56 -11.06 14.45
C PRO A 101 -5.93 -10.19 15.53
N VAL A 102 -4.77 -9.62 15.23
CA VAL A 102 -4.14 -8.63 16.11
C VAL A 102 -4.93 -7.32 16.00
N ARG A 103 -5.40 -6.84 17.15
CA ARG A 103 -6.11 -5.56 17.24
C ARG A 103 -5.10 -4.40 17.16
N CYS A 104 -5.35 -3.43 16.28
CA CYS A 104 -4.51 -2.23 16.18
C CYS A 104 -4.87 -1.15 17.22
N GLU A 105 -6.01 -1.27 17.88
CA GLU A 105 -6.63 -0.36 18.88
C GLU A 105 -6.87 1.09 18.36
N LYS A 106 -6.64 1.34 17.08
CA LYS A 106 -6.72 2.67 16.43
C LYS A 106 -7.83 2.80 15.40
N CYS A 107 -8.16 1.74 14.67
CA CYS A 107 -9.19 1.76 13.62
C CYS A 107 -10.60 1.74 14.22
N ASP A 108 -11.59 2.11 13.40
CA ASP A 108 -13.00 2.20 13.83
C ASP A 108 -13.54 0.87 14.33
N TYR A 109 -13.18 -0.25 13.71
CA TYR A 109 -13.55 -1.58 14.19
C TYR A 109 -13.02 -1.86 15.59
N CYS A 110 -11.74 -1.58 15.87
CA CYS A 110 -11.15 -1.77 17.20
C CYS A 110 -11.79 -0.86 18.24
N LYS A 111 -12.07 0.40 17.89
CA LYS A 111 -12.76 1.35 18.77
C LYS A 111 -14.18 0.89 19.08
N PHE A 112 -14.95 0.53 18.06
CA PHE A 112 -16.34 0.08 18.20
C PHE A 112 -16.47 -1.22 19.03
N THR A 113 -15.53 -2.16 18.85
CA THR A 113 -15.54 -3.46 19.53
C THR A 113 -14.69 -3.48 20.80
N LYS A 114 -14.25 -2.32 21.30
CA LYS A 114 -13.39 -2.23 22.48
C LYS A 114 -14.15 -2.67 23.73
N LYS A 115 -13.55 -3.56 24.49
CA LYS A 115 -14.01 -3.97 25.83
C LYS A 115 -13.01 -3.46 26.85
N LEU A 116 -13.51 -2.75 27.85
CA LEU A 116 -12.68 -2.30 28.96
C LEU A 116 -12.42 -3.46 29.92
N THR A 117 -11.17 -3.87 30.02
CA THR A 117 -10.73 -4.99 30.88
C THR A 117 -9.89 -4.52 32.06
N ALA A 118 -9.12 -3.44 31.88
CA ALA A 118 -8.27 -2.84 32.90
C ALA A 118 -8.04 -1.34 32.63
N PRO A 119 -7.69 -0.54 33.65
CA PRO A 119 -7.21 0.82 33.44
C PRO A 119 -5.90 0.82 32.63
N ILE A 120 -5.72 1.85 31.81
CA ILE A 120 -4.45 2.12 31.12
C ILE A 120 -3.70 3.23 31.86
N SER A 121 -2.38 3.24 31.77
CA SER A 121 -1.56 4.30 32.36
C SER A 121 -1.52 5.55 31.45
N THR A 122 -1.21 6.71 32.01
CA THR A 122 -1.22 8.00 31.31
C THR A 122 -0.19 8.09 30.18
N ASP A 123 0.93 7.38 30.30
CA ASP A 123 1.96 7.28 29.25
C ASP A 123 1.44 6.58 28.00
N MET A 124 0.54 5.59 28.15
CA MET A 124 -0.10 4.91 27.00
C MET A 124 -1.02 5.83 26.17
N LEU A 125 -1.40 7.00 26.67
CA LEU A 125 -2.18 7.99 25.92
C LEU A 125 -1.32 8.79 24.92
N ILE A 126 -0.01 8.82 25.11
CA ILE A 126 0.94 9.61 24.31
C ILE A 126 1.49 8.80 23.12
N GLU A 127 1.43 7.48 23.16
CA GLU A 127 1.93 6.57 22.12
C GLU A 127 0.98 6.38 20.92
N VAL A 128 -0.02 7.25 20.78
CA VAL A 128 -1.04 7.14 19.71
C VAL A 128 -0.67 7.95 18.48
#